data_a050a236e38168e8a5f833ba5d136187
#
_entry.id   a050a236e38168e8a5f833ba5d136187
#
_cell.length_a   1.000
_cell.length_b   1.000
_cell.length_c   1.000
_cell.angle_alpha   90.00
_cell.angle_beta   90.00
_cell.angle_gamma   90.00
#
_symmetry.space_group_name_H-M   'P 1'
#
loop_
_entity.id
_entity.type
_entity.pdbx_description
1 polymer ?
#
loop_
_entity_poly.entity_id
_entity_poly.type
_entity_poly.pdbx_seq_one_letter_code
_entity_poly.pdbx_strand_id
1 'polypeptide(L)'
;ALFNQNIIFRDPATGQIKEVPVSAVASQRNTSSFSAIKHRDTKRVVTVYSGLEPGFTDAGAIVAQIQKEMEDFEALPVGVKIDYTGQIEEQNKQMNFLVGAFFAGLGLIMLILVFQFGGISKPAIIMTAIFLSLIGVFGGLMLTGWPFVIMMTMMGIIALAGIVVNNGVVLLDYTQILIDRKKVALGLDDKDLLSNEEVTEAIVKGGKARLRPVILTAITTVLGLIPLAIGLNINFFTLFADFDANIYIGGDNVIFWGPLAWTVIFGLIVATFLTLIIVPVLFNIVYRIKIRFRGRRDKPKAEKETLDIAA
;
A
#
# COMPACT_ATOMS: atom_id res chain seq x y z
N ALA A 1 -45.60 30.32 -23.27
CA ALA A 1 -45.93 30.60 -24.69
C ALA A 1 -47.23 29.89 -25.13
N LEU A 2 -47.43 28.58 -24.89
CA LEU A 2 -48.62 27.82 -25.27
C LEU A 2 -49.92 28.32 -24.64
N PHE A 3 -49.88 28.82 -23.40
CA PHE A 3 -51.04 29.26 -22.64
C PHE A 3 -51.68 30.56 -23.16
N ASN A 4 -50.94 31.35 -23.95
CA ASN A 4 -51.41 32.60 -24.57
C ASN A 4 -51.83 32.41 -26.04
N GLN A 5 -51.91 31.18 -26.54
CA GLN A 5 -52.41 30.92 -27.88
C GLN A 5 -53.91 30.94 -27.90
N ASN A 6 -54.51 31.48 -28.98
CA ASN A 6 -55.96 31.51 -29.20
C ASN A 6 -56.38 30.29 -29.99
N ILE A 7 -57.40 29.61 -29.50
CA ILE A 7 -58.09 28.55 -30.25
C ILE A 7 -59.20 29.21 -31.08
N ILE A 8 -59.13 29.00 -32.38
CA ILE A 8 -60.12 29.50 -33.33
C ILE A 8 -61.11 28.37 -33.60
N PHE A 9 -62.42 28.65 -33.30
CA PHE A 9 -63.45 27.68 -33.62
C PHE A 9 -64.68 28.40 -34.24
N ARG A 10 -65.37 27.64 -35.04
CA ARG A 10 -66.63 28.11 -35.64
C ARG A 10 -67.83 27.73 -34.76
N ASP A 11 -68.54 28.69 -34.25
CA ASP A 11 -69.72 28.45 -33.45
C ASP A 11 -70.83 27.77 -34.27
N PRO A 12 -71.24 26.53 -33.91
CA PRO A 12 -72.16 25.78 -34.68
C PRO A 12 -73.59 26.39 -34.71
N ALA A 13 -73.93 27.24 -33.74
CA ALA A 13 -75.22 27.84 -33.67
C ALA A 13 -75.34 29.15 -34.47
N THR A 14 -74.28 29.93 -34.57
CA THR A 14 -74.25 31.26 -35.18
C THR A 14 -73.43 31.31 -36.48
N GLY A 15 -72.63 30.28 -36.80
CA GLY A 15 -71.73 30.23 -37.93
C GLY A 15 -70.54 31.19 -37.85
N GLN A 16 -70.39 31.97 -36.77
CA GLN A 16 -69.31 32.90 -36.58
C GLN A 16 -68.01 32.26 -36.10
N ILE A 17 -66.92 32.82 -36.56
CA ILE A 17 -65.58 32.43 -36.07
C ILE A 17 -65.35 33.15 -34.75
N LYS A 18 -65.04 32.39 -33.68
CA LYS A 18 -64.71 32.92 -32.37
C LYS A 18 -63.32 32.51 -32.00
N GLU A 19 -62.57 33.41 -31.41
CA GLU A 19 -61.24 33.15 -30.82
C GLU A 19 -61.36 33.11 -29.31
N VAL A 20 -60.86 32.04 -28.69
CA VAL A 20 -60.82 31.89 -27.24
C VAL A 20 -59.42 31.58 -26.83
N PRO A 21 -58.81 32.35 -25.94
CA PRO A 21 -57.45 32.01 -25.44
C PRO A 21 -57.47 30.68 -24.67
N VAL A 22 -56.43 29.87 -24.80
CA VAL A 22 -56.33 28.62 -24.07
C VAL A 22 -56.45 28.82 -22.56
N SER A 23 -55.98 29.96 -22.04
CA SER A 23 -56.10 30.36 -20.63
C SER A 23 -57.54 30.52 -20.11
N ALA A 24 -58.53 30.70 -21.00
CA ALA A 24 -59.95 30.83 -20.60
C ALA A 24 -60.67 29.49 -20.44
N VAL A 25 -60.13 28.40 -21.06
CA VAL A 25 -60.75 27.07 -21.12
C VAL A 25 -59.89 25.96 -20.47
N ALA A 26 -58.65 26.28 -20.11
CA ALA A 26 -57.71 25.33 -19.51
C ALA A 26 -56.98 25.96 -18.31
N SER A 27 -56.69 25.17 -17.31
CA SER A 27 -55.81 25.53 -16.20
C SER A 27 -54.47 24.81 -16.31
N GLN A 28 -53.38 25.54 -16.08
CA GLN A 28 -52.04 24.97 -16.06
C GLN A 28 -51.70 24.55 -14.65
N ARG A 29 -51.29 23.27 -14.51
CA ARG A 29 -50.68 22.77 -13.28
C ARG A 29 -49.25 22.30 -13.58
N ASN A 30 -48.30 22.98 -13.00
CA ASN A 30 -46.92 22.55 -13.08
C ASN A 30 -46.72 21.35 -12.15
N THR A 31 -46.34 20.21 -12.73
CA THR A 31 -45.99 19.01 -11.99
C THR A 31 -44.58 18.62 -12.33
N SER A 32 -43.80 18.20 -11.33
CA SER A 32 -42.54 17.58 -11.57
C SER A 32 -42.75 16.09 -11.85
N SER A 33 -42.17 15.58 -12.93
CA SER A 33 -42.12 14.16 -13.21
C SER A 33 -40.67 13.72 -13.33
N PHE A 34 -40.40 12.50 -12.93
CA PHE A 34 -39.04 11.94 -13.11
C PHE A 34 -38.84 11.69 -14.61
N SER A 35 -37.80 12.30 -15.18
CA SER A 35 -37.40 12.09 -16.58
C SER A 35 -36.84 10.69 -16.82
N ALA A 36 -36.24 10.07 -15.79
CA ALA A 36 -35.69 8.71 -15.83
C ALA A 36 -35.76 8.06 -14.46
N ILE A 37 -36.05 6.76 -14.43
CA ILE A 37 -35.92 5.92 -13.24
C ILE A 37 -34.62 5.14 -13.37
N LYS A 38 -33.64 5.52 -12.54
CA LYS A 38 -32.33 4.86 -12.53
C LYS A 38 -32.34 3.64 -11.60
N HIS A 39 -31.69 2.58 -12.06
CA HIS A 39 -31.46 1.36 -11.29
C HIS A 39 -29.94 1.11 -11.18
N ARG A 40 -29.53 0.66 -10.01
CA ARG A 40 -28.18 0.14 -9.75
C ARG A 40 -28.33 -1.20 -9.03
N ASP A 41 -27.66 -2.23 -9.53
CA ASP A 41 -27.76 -3.60 -9.00
C ASP A 41 -29.22 -4.08 -8.82
N THR A 42 -30.05 -3.85 -9.86
CA THR A 42 -31.49 -4.17 -9.90
C THR A 42 -32.39 -3.39 -8.92
N LYS A 43 -31.82 -2.49 -8.12
CA LYS A 43 -32.58 -1.64 -7.18
C LYS A 43 -32.77 -0.24 -7.74
N ARG A 44 -33.97 0.31 -7.51
CA ARG A 44 -34.24 1.71 -7.85
C ARG A 44 -33.39 2.63 -6.99
N VAL A 45 -32.71 3.61 -7.59
CA VAL A 45 -31.84 4.56 -6.89
C VAL A 45 -32.21 6.00 -7.23
N VAL A 46 -32.04 6.87 -6.23
CA VAL A 46 -32.03 8.32 -6.39
C VAL A 46 -30.61 8.77 -6.09
N THR A 47 -29.93 9.32 -7.08
CA THR A 47 -28.54 9.77 -6.90
C THR A 47 -28.54 11.26 -6.53
N VAL A 48 -28.01 11.57 -5.37
CA VAL A 48 -27.70 12.93 -4.94
C VAL A 48 -26.20 13.11 -5.10
N TYR A 49 -25.75 14.13 -5.82
CA TYR A 49 -24.34 14.42 -6.01
C TYR A 49 -24.06 15.89 -5.77
N SER A 50 -22.87 16.14 -5.25
CA SER A 50 -22.34 17.48 -5.00
C SER A 50 -20.85 17.51 -5.38
N GLY A 51 -20.35 18.66 -5.74
CA GLY A 51 -18.91 18.93 -5.86
C GLY A 51 -18.37 19.56 -4.59
N LEU A 52 -17.05 19.53 -4.45
CA LEU A 52 -16.36 20.26 -3.39
C LEU A 52 -16.36 21.77 -3.72
N GLU A 53 -16.55 22.60 -2.71
CA GLU A 53 -16.39 24.04 -2.83
C GLU A 53 -14.90 24.39 -3.02
N PRO A 54 -14.57 25.44 -3.82
CA PRO A 54 -13.19 25.87 -3.97
C PRO A 54 -12.52 26.17 -2.63
N GLY A 55 -11.38 25.52 -2.38
CA GLY A 55 -10.64 25.61 -1.12
C GLY A 55 -10.68 24.34 -0.26
N PHE A 56 -11.59 23.41 -0.53
CA PHE A 56 -11.61 22.09 0.10
C PHE A 56 -10.99 21.06 -0.83
N THR A 57 -9.98 20.35 -0.36
CA THR A 57 -9.25 19.32 -1.14
C THR A 57 -9.51 17.92 -0.65
N ASP A 58 -9.99 17.76 0.59
CA ASP A 58 -10.21 16.45 1.21
C ASP A 58 -11.70 16.05 1.18
N ALA A 59 -12.08 15.38 0.11
CA ALA A 59 -13.42 14.80 -0.04
C ALA A 59 -13.69 13.70 1.01
N GLY A 60 -12.65 12.98 1.45
CA GLY A 60 -12.76 11.89 2.40
C GLY A 60 -13.21 12.38 3.78
N ALA A 61 -12.59 13.45 4.28
CA ALA A 61 -12.96 14.05 5.56
C ALA A 61 -14.39 14.58 5.56
N ILE A 62 -14.81 15.23 4.48
CA ILE A 62 -16.18 15.77 4.35
C ILE A 62 -17.21 14.64 4.31
N VAL A 63 -16.95 13.57 3.54
CA VAL A 63 -17.88 12.43 3.49
C VAL A 63 -17.92 11.69 4.83
N ALA A 64 -16.80 11.56 5.54
CA ALA A 64 -16.80 10.97 6.89
C ALA A 64 -17.66 11.80 7.88
N GLN A 65 -17.61 13.13 7.76
CA GLN A 65 -18.46 14.01 8.56
C GLN A 65 -19.94 13.82 8.20
N ILE A 66 -20.26 13.81 6.90
CA ILE A 66 -21.64 13.56 6.42
C ILE A 66 -22.14 12.19 6.89
N GLN A 67 -21.32 11.15 6.82
CA GLN A 67 -21.68 9.82 7.30
C GLN A 67 -22.03 9.84 8.78
N LYS A 68 -21.24 10.53 9.60
CA LYS A 68 -21.49 10.66 11.03
C LYS A 68 -22.79 11.42 11.34
N GLU A 69 -23.05 12.50 10.61
CA GLU A 69 -24.30 13.28 10.78
C GLU A 69 -25.54 12.50 10.30
N MET A 70 -25.37 11.64 9.29
CA MET A 70 -26.43 10.82 8.74
C MET A 70 -26.73 9.55 9.55
N GLU A 71 -25.83 9.11 10.46
CA GLU A 71 -26.10 8.00 11.39
C GLU A 71 -27.24 8.32 12.35
N ASP A 72 -27.37 9.59 12.76
CA ASP A 72 -28.41 10.07 13.68
C ASP A 72 -29.70 10.49 12.95
N PHE A 73 -29.77 10.32 11.62
CA PHE A 73 -30.91 10.77 10.82
C PHE A 73 -32.05 9.74 10.82
N GLU A 74 -32.98 9.88 11.76
CA GLU A 74 -34.13 8.98 11.94
C GLU A 74 -35.22 9.08 10.87
N ALA A 75 -35.17 10.07 9.96
CA ALA A 75 -36.26 10.37 9.03
C ALA A 75 -36.26 9.55 7.73
N LEU A 76 -35.46 8.49 7.63
CA LEU A 76 -35.46 7.63 6.46
C LEU A 76 -36.71 6.72 6.44
N PRO A 77 -37.45 6.64 5.32
CA PRO A 77 -38.53 5.68 5.17
C PRO A 77 -38.04 4.22 5.29
N VAL A 78 -38.89 3.35 5.81
CA VAL A 78 -38.57 1.91 5.95
C VAL A 78 -38.18 1.31 4.57
N GLY A 79 -37.01 0.72 4.50
CA GLY A 79 -36.50 0.08 3.27
C GLY A 79 -35.59 0.96 2.41
N VAL A 80 -35.38 2.24 2.76
CA VAL A 80 -34.40 3.11 2.11
C VAL A 80 -33.05 2.96 2.79
N LYS A 81 -31.99 2.77 2.00
CA LYS A 81 -30.61 2.77 2.47
C LYS A 81 -29.83 3.87 1.75
N ILE A 82 -28.93 4.51 2.48
CA ILE A 82 -27.98 5.46 1.92
C ILE A 82 -26.68 4.70 1.62
N ASP A 83 -26.28 4.73 0.36
CA ASP A 83 -25.00 4.18 -0.09
C ASP A 83 -24.13 5.33 -0.61
N TYR A 84 -22.93 5.46 -0.04
CA TYR A 84 -21.94 6.44 -0.47
C TYR A 84 -21.14 5.87 -1.63
N THR A 85 -21.26 6.53 -2.80
CA THR A 85 -20.71 6.03 -4.07
C THR A 85 -19.74 7.03 -4.70
N GLY A 86 -19.21 6.69 -5.88
CA GLY A 86 -18.28 7.55 -6.60
C GLY A 86 -16.83 7.32 -6.18
N GLN A 87 -16.03 8.37 -6.14
CA GLN A 87 -14.57 8.28 -5.90
C GLN A 87 -14.23 7.58 -4.58
N ILE A 88 -15.00 7.81 -3.53
CA ILE A 88 -14.74 7.21 -2.20
C ILE A 88 -15.02 5.71 -2.20
N GLU A 89 -16.09 5.26 -2.86
CA GLU A 89 -16.36 3.84 -3.01
C GLU A 89 -15.21 3.13 -3.75
N GLU A 90 -14.73 3.73 -4.84
CA GLU A 90 -13.61 3.20 -5.60
C GLU A 90 -12.31 3.20 -4.79
N GLN A 91 -12.02 4.27 -4.04
CA GLN A 91 -10.87 4.32 -3.14
C GLN A 91 -10.94 3.24 -2.06
N ASN A 92 -12.10 3.02 -1.44
CA ASN A 92 -12.29 1.99 -0.42
C ASN A 92 -12.14 0.58 -1.00
N LYS A 93 -12.67 0.32 -2.21
CA LYS A 93 -12.46 -0.96 -2.90
C LYS A 93 -10.98 -1.20 -3.20
N GLN A 94 -10.28 -0.19 -3.72
CA GLN A 94 -8.86 -0.26 -4.01
C GLN A 94 -8.04 -0.48 -2.73
N MET A 95 -8.33 0.25 -1.66
CA MET A 95 -7.66 0.09 -0.38
C MET A 95 -7.82 -1.32 0.18
N ASN A 96 -9.05 -1.84 0.22
CA ASN A 96 -9.33 -3.19 0.71
C ASN A 96 -8.61 -4.26 -0.12
N PHE A 97 -8.60 -4.11 -1.44
CA PHE A 97 -7.87 -5.01 -2.34
C PHE A 97 -6.36 -4.95 -2.09
N LEU A 98 -5.77 -3.75 -2.02
CA LEU A 98 -4.33 -3.56 -1.86
C LEU A 98 -3.84 -4.00 -0.48
N VAL A 99 -4.61 -3.75 0.57
CA VAL A 99 -4.31 -4.27 1.92
C VAL A 99 -4.36 -5.79 1.92
N GLY A 100 -5.39 -6.39 1.31
CA GLY A 100 -5.47 -7.85 1.15
C GLY A 100 -4.27 -8.41 0.37
N ALA A 101 -3.92 -7.78 -0.75
CA ALA A 101 -2.77 -8.16 -1.57
C ALA A 101 -1.44 -8.03 -0.82
N PHE A 102 -1.27 -6.98 -0.01
CA PHE A 102 -0.08 -6.78 0.82
C PHE A 102 0.09 -7.92 1.84
N PHE A 103 -0.95 -8.25 2.60
CA PHE A 103 -0.87 -9.34 3.58
C PHE A 103 -0.72 -10.71 2.90
N ALA A 104 -1.39 -10.95 1.78
CA ALA A 104 -1.20 -12.18 0.99
C ALA A 104 0.24 -12.29 0.47
N GLY A 105 0.80 -11.19 -0.03
CA GLY A 105 2.20 -11.11 -0.47
C GLY A 105 3.18 -11.37 0.68
N LEU A 106 2.96 -10.75 1.84
CA LEU A 106 3.78 -11.01 3.04
C LEU A 106 3.69 -12.48 3.48
N GLY A 107 2.50 -13.07 3.44
CA GLY A 107 2.30 -14.49 3.73
C GLY A 107 3.06 -15.40 2.78
N LEU A 108 3.00 -15.11 1.48
CA LEU A 108 3.74 -15.87 0.47
C LEU A 108 5.26 -15.73 0.63
N ILE A 109 5.75 -14.51 0.86
CA ILE A 109 7.17 -14.26 1.17
C ILE A 109 7.59 -15.05 2.41
N MET A 110 6.82 -14.98 3.49
CA MET A 110 7.11 -15.72 4.72
C MET A 110 7.18 -17.22 4.47
N LEU A 111 6.25 -17.76 3.71
CA LEU A 111 6.20 -19.19 3.36
C LEU A 111 7.46 -19.60 2.58
N ILE A 112 7.83 -18.86 1.53
CA ILE A 112 9.03 -19.11 0.74
C ILE A 112 10.28 -19.07 1.63
N LEU A 113 10.39 -18.06 2.49
CA LEU A 113 11.54 -17.91 3.38
C LEU A 113 11.63 -19.06 4.41
N VAL A 114 10.49 -19.54 4.93
CA VAL A 114 10.47 -20.68 5.85
C VAL A 114 10.99 -21.94 5.16
N PHE A 115 10.59 -22.18 3.92
CA PHE A 115 11.14 -23.30 3.13
C PHE A 115 12.62 -23.13 2.84
N GLN A 116 13.08 -21.93 2.50
CA GLN A 116 14.48 -21.62 2.20
C GLN A 116 15.39 -21.86 3.41
N PHE A 117 15.01 -21.40 4.59
CA PHE A 117 15.85 -21.43 5.79
C PHE A 117 15.60 -22.63 6.71
N GLY A 118 14.62 -23.48 6.41
CA GLY A 118 14.26 -24.62 7.23
C GLY A 118 13.83 -24.28 8.67
N GLY A 119 13.30 -23.04 8.88
CA GLY A 119 12.87 -22.59 10.20
C GLY A 119 12.27 -21.18 10.19
N ILE A 120 11.56 -20.82 11.26
CA ILE A 120 10.78 -19.58 11.36
C ILE A 120 11.62 -18.39 11.83
N SER A 121 12.69 -18.60 12.60
CA SER A 121 13.43 -17.52 13.28
C SER A 121 14.10 -16.53 12.31
N LYS A 122 14.73 -17.02 11.25
CA LYS A 122 15.38 -16.16 10.25
C LYS A 122 14.36 -15.40 9.38
N PRO A 123 13.32 -16.06 8.83
CA PRO A 123 12.23 -15.37 8.16
C PRO A 123 11.61 -14.26 8.98
N ALA A 124 11.34 -14.49 10.26
CA ALA A 124 10.76 -13.48 11.14
C ALA A 124 11.65 -12.23 11.27
N ILE A 125 12.99 -12.41 11.34
CA ILE A 125 13.93 -11.28 11.37
C ILE A 125 13.87 -10.49 10.06
N ILE A 126 13.82 -11.18 8.91
CA ILE A 126 13.74 -10.52 7.59
C ILE A 126 12.43 -9.76 7.47
N MET A 127 11.31 -10.36 7.89
CA MET A 127 9.99 -9.69 7.87
C MET A 127 9.97 -8.40 8.70
N THR A 128 10.69 -8.36 9.83
CA THR A 128 10.82 -7.14 10.64
C THR A 128 11.40 -5.98 9.84
N ALA A 129 12.34 -6.25 8.93
CA ALA A 129 12.94 -5.22 8.07
C ALA A 129 11.92 -4.58 7.11
N ILE A 130 10.89 -5.33 6.67
CA ILE A 130 9.81 -4.78 5.83
C ILE A 130 9.01 -3.73 6.62
N PHE A 131 8.61 -4.06 7.86
CA PHE A 131 7.87 -3.10 8.69
C PHE A 131 8.71 -1.86 9.00
N LEU A 132 10.01 -2.03 9.24
CA LEU A 132 10.92 -0.91 9.47
C LEU A 132 11.10 -0.03 8.22
N SER A 133 11.00 -0.61 7.02
CA SER A 133 11.08 0.17 5.76
C SER A 133 9.93 1.17 5.61
N LEU A 134 8.77 0.89 6.22
CA LEU A 134 7.62 1.81 6.22
C LEU A 134 7.95 3.14 6.92
N ILE A 135 8.85 3.12 7.90
CA ILE A 135 9.35 4.35 8.54
C ILE A 135 10.00 5.25 7.49
N GLY A 136 10.77 4.67 6.57
CA GLY A 136 11.38 5.40 5.46
C GLY A 136 10.34 5.95 4.49
N VAL A 137 9.33 5.18 4.15
CA VAL A 137 8.25 5.59 3.25
C VAL A 137 7.50 6.78 3.84
N PHE A 138 6.90 6.62 5.02
CA PHE A 138 6.08 7.68 5.62
C PHE A 138 6.92 8.88 6.04
N GLY A 139 8.12 8.66 6.57
CA GLY A 139 9.05 9.73 6.90
C GLY A 139 9.49 10.53 5.67
N GLY A 140 9.79 9.85 4.56
CA GLY A 140 10.17 10.49 3.31
C GLY A 140 9.03 11.31 2.70
N LEU A 141 7.82 10.75 2.62
CA LEU A 141 6.64 11.46 2.13
C LEU A 141 6.31 12.69 2.99
N MET A 142 6.41 12.55 4.32
CA MET A 142 6.17 13.65 5.25
C MET A 142 7.21 14.77 5.11
N LEU A 143 8.49 14.44 5.00
CA LEU A 143 9.57 15.43 4.88
C LEU A 143 9.52 16.19 3.56
N THR A 144 9.10 15.54 2.48
CA THR A 144 9.05 16.14 1.13
C THR A 144 7.69 16.77 0.82
N GLY A 145 6.67 16.52 1.64
CA GLY A 145 5.31 17.01 1.40
C GLY A 145 4.60 16.33 0.23
N TRP A 146 5.08 15.16 -0.22
CA TRP A 146 4.40 14.39 -1.25
C TRP A 146 3.10 13.77 -0.73
N PRO A 147 2.01 13.85 -1.51
CA PRO A 147 0.73 13.29 -1.11
C PRO A 147 0.78 11.75 -1.08
N PHE A 148 0.07 11.17 -0.12
CA PHE A 148 -0.17 9.75 -0.09
C PHE A 148 -1.29 9.39 -1.10
N VAL A 149 -0.91 8.84 -2.25
CA VAL A 149 -1.85 8.35 -3.27
C VAL A 149 -2.12 6.88 -3.02
N ILE A 150 -3.33 6.54 -2.57
CA ILE A 150 -3.70 5.19 -2.10
C ILE A 150 -3.18 4.10 -3.03
N MET A 151 -3.54 4.14 -4.31
CA MET A 151 -3.18 3.09 -5.26
C MET A 151 -1.66 3.04 -5.51
N MET A 152 -1.04 4.16 -5.88
CA MET A 152 0.37 4.17 -6.29
C MET A 152 1.33 4.00 -5.13
N THR A 153 1.06 4.65 -3.98
CA THR A 153 1.89 4.53 -2.78
C THR A 153 1.81 3.10 -2.21
N MET A 154 0.61 2.51 -2.14
CA MET A 154 0.46 1.12 -1.67
C MET A 154 1.14 0.12 -2.60
N MET A 155 1.05 0.28 -3.92
CA MET A 155 1.81 -0.55 -4.86
C MET A 155 3.32 -0.37 -4.66
N GLY A 156 3.77 0.85 -4.40
CA GLY A 156 5.18 1.13 -4.04
C GLY A 156 5.62 0.40 -2.78
N ILE A 157 4.78 0.36 -1.75
CA ILE A 157 5.04 -0.38 -0.50
C ILE A 157 5.14 -1.89 -0.75
N ILE A 158 4.24 -2.46 -1.57
CA ILE A 158 4.27 -3.89 -1.93
C ILE A 158 5.55 -4.22 -2.69
N ALA A 159 5.92 -3.40 -3.68
CA ALA A 159 7.16 -3.56 -4.44
C ALA A 159 8.40 -3.45 -3.54
N LEU A 160 8.43 -2.46 -2.63
CA LEU A 160 9.49 -2.25 -1.67
C LEU A 160 9.69 -3.46 -0.76
N ALA A 161 8.62 -4.11 -0.31
CA ALA A 161 8.70 -5.30 0.53
C ALA A 161 9.53 -6.41 -0.15
N GLY A 162 9.33 -6.65 -1.45
CA GLY A 162 10.12 -7.62 -2.22
C GLY A 162 11.60 -7.26 -2.32
N ILE A 163 11.92 -5.97 -2.52
CA ILE A 163 13.31 -5.50 -2.63
C ILE A 163 14.04 -5.61 -1.29
N VAL A 164 13.38 -5.21 -0.19
CA VAL A 164 13.96 -5.24 1.16
C VAL A 164 14.23 -6.67 1.62
N VAL A 165 13.31 -7.59 1.32
CA VAL A 165 13.49 -9.02 1.64
C VAL A 165 14.72 -9.58 0.98
N ASN A 166 14.93 -9.30 -0.31
CA ASN A 166 16.12 -9.79 -1.04
C ASN A 166 17.43 -9.38 -0.35
N ASN A 167 17.54 -8.12 0.07
CA ASN A 167 18.72 -7.64 0.78
C ASN A 167 18.93 -8.35 2.12
N GLY A 168 17.85 -8.59 2.87
CA GLY A 168 17.88 -9.32 4.14
C GLY A 168 18.27 -10.80 3.98
N VAL A 169 17.71 -11.46 2.96
CA VAL A 169 18.02 -12.87 2.64
C VAL A 169 19.50 -13.05 2.35
N VAL A 170 20.06 -12.26 1.43
CA VAL A 170 21.47 -12.35 1.01
C VAL A 170 22.42 -12.13 2.20
N LEU A 171 22.08 -11.24 3.12
CA LEU A 171 22.87 -10.97 4.31
C LEU A 171 22.85 -12.13 5.29
N LEU A 172 21.67 -12.65 5.61
CA LEU A 172 21.53 -13.76 6.57
C LEU A 172 22.02 -15.09 6.02
N ASP A 173 21.79 -15.38 4.74
CA ASP A 173 22.27 -16.59 4.09
C ASP A 173 23.81 -16.66 4.13
N TYR A 174 24.47 -15.56 3.75
CA TYR A 174 25.93 -15.52 3.81
C TYR A 174 26.48 -15.63 5.24
N THR A 175 25.81 -15.02 6.21
CA THR A 175 26.16 -15.15 7.63
C THR A 175 26.03 -16.61 8.10
N GLN A 176 24.99 -17.31 7.65
CA GLN A 176 24.81 -18.73 7.94
C GLN A 176 25.92 -19.60 7.34
N ILE A 177 26.28 -19.35 6.08
CA ILE A 177 27.39 -20.06 5.43
C ILE A 177 28.70 -19.90 6.23
N LEU A 178 28.96 -18.69 6.77
CA LEU A 178 30.15 -18.48 7.60
C LEU A 178 30.07 -19.23 8.93
N ILE A 179 28.93 -19.31 9.55
CA ILE A 179 28.69 -20.09 10.76
C ILE A 179 28.91 -21.59 10.49
N ASP A 180 28.34 -22.10 9.41
CA ASP A 180 28.45 -23.52 9.07
C ASP A 180 29.90 -23.91 8.71
N ARG A 181 30.59 -23.06 7.96
CA ARG A 181 32.06 -23.27 7.70
C ARG A 181 32.88 -23.29 8.99
N LYS A 182 32.55 -22.42 9.95
CA LYS A 182 33.26 -22.38 11.23
C LYS A 182 32.97 -23.62 12.08
N LYS A 183 31.74 -24.15 12.05
CA LYS A 183 31.37 -25.41 12.69
C LYS A 183 32.20 -26.59 12.12
N VAL A 184 32.23 -26.69 10.79
CA VAL A 184 33.05 -27.74 10.12
C VAL A 184 34.52 -27.63 10.49
N ALA A 185 35.06 -26.40 10.53
CA ALA A 185 36.47 -26.19 10.91
C ALA A 185 36.79 -26.59 12.36
N LEU A 186 35.81 -26.52 13.25
CA LEU A 186 35.91 -26.91 14.66
C LEU A 186 35.51 -28.39 14.92
N GLY A 187 35.11 -29.14 13.89
CA GLY A 187 34.67 -30.53 14.02
C GLY A 187 33.34 -30.68 14.78
N LEU A 188 32.52 -29.62 14.81
CA LEU A 188 31.23 -29.61 15.51
C LEU A 188 30.10 -30.14 14.60
N ASP A 189 29.17 -30.86 15.20
CA ASP A 189 27.95 -31.31 14.50
C ASP A 189 27.04 -30.16 14.12
N ASP A 190 26.17 -30.35 13.10
CA ASP A 190 25.21 -29.37 12.66
C ASP A 190 24.29 -28.88 13.79
N LYS A 191 24.05 -29.76 14.76
CA LYS A 191 23.23 -29.46 15.93
C LYS A 191 23.94 -28.66 17.01
N ASP A 192 25.25 -28.59 17.00
CA ASP A 192 26.02 -27.87 18.01
C ASP A 192 25.96 -26.36 17.77
N LEU A 193 26.01 -25.60 18.86
CA LEU A 193 25.98 -24.15 18.81
C LEU A 193 27.40 -23.61 19.03
N LEU A 194 27.78 -22.66 18.19
CA LEU A 194 29.02 -21.90 18.37
C LEU A 194 28.93 -21.00 19.61
N SER A 195 30.08 -20.60 20.15
CA SER A 195 30.15 -19.61 21.21
C SER A 195 29.60 -18.25 20.75
N ASN A 196 29.15 -17.41 21.70
CA ASN A 196 28.66 -16.07 21.40
C ASN A 196 29.69 -15.20 20.66
N GLU A 197 30.97 -15.35 20.95
CA GLU A 197 32.05 -14.60 20.33
C GLU A 197 32.25 -15.01 18.88
N GLU A 198 32.26 -16.30 18.61
CA GLU A 198 32.43 -16.85 17.26
C GLU A 198 31.27 -16.48 16.32
N VAL A 199 30.04 -16.50 16.85
CA VAL A 199 28.87 -16.08 16.08
C VAL A 199 28.92 -14.59 15.80
N THR A 200 29.29 -13.78 16.80
CA THR A 200 29.42 -12.33 16.61
C THR A 200 30.51 -12.02 15.56
N GLU A 201 31.62 -12.73 15.58
CA GLU A 201 32.67 -12.61 14.55
C GLU A 201 32.16 -12.97 13.15
N ALA A 202 31.40 -14.07 13.02
CA ALA A 202 30.80 -14.49 11.75
C ALA A 202 29.80 -13.45 11.23
N ILE A 203 28.96 -12.87 12.11
CA ILE A 203 27.99 -11.81 11.78
C ILE A 203 28.73 -10.56 11.27
N VAL A 204 29.76 -10.10 11.98
CA VAL A 204 30.54 -8.90 11.60
C VAL A 204 31.25 -9.15 10.25
N LYS A 205 31.84 -10.31 10.07
CA LYS A 205 32.52 -10.70 8.82
C LYS A 205 31.51 -10.79 7.65
N GLY A 206 30.34 -11.37 7.91
CA GLY A 206 29.23 -11.44 6.94
C GLY A 206 28.73 -10.07 6.54
N GLY A 207 28.46 -9.19 7.51
CA GLY A 207 28.05 -7.82 7.29
C GLY A 207 29.06 -7.03 6.47
N LYS A 208 30.36 -7.09 6.82
CA LYS A 208 31.44 -6.42 6.05
C LYS A 208 31.53 -6.90 4.61
N ALA A 209 31.39 -8.20 4.36
CA ALA A 209 31.46 -8.76 3.01
C ALA A 209 30.26 -8.37 2.14
N ARG A 210 29.08 -8.23 2.74
CA ARG A 210 27.83 -7.91 2.02
C ARG A 210 27.47 -6.42 1.99
N LEU A 211 28.19 -5.59 2.75
CA LEU A 211 27.96 -4.14 2.78
C LEU A 211 27.98 -3.50 1.37
N ARG A 212 29.07 -3.75 0.64
CA ARG A 212 29.28 -3.16 -0.69
C ARG A 212 28.23 -3.62 -1.71
N PRO A 213 27.93 -4.93 -1.90
CA PRO A 213 26.85 -5.36 -2.79
C PRO A 213 25.49 -4.78 -2.45
N VAL A 214 25.10 -4.75 -1.17
CA VAL A 214 23.77 -4.25 -0.73
C VAL A 214 23.64 -2.74 -0.99
N ILE A 215 24.68 -1.95 -0.68
CA ILE A 215 24.66 -0.53 -0.97
C ILE A 215 24.62 -0.28 -2.49
N LEU A 216 25.38 -1.04 -3.26
CA LEU A 216 25.40 -0.88 -4.72
C LEU A 216 24.02 -1.15 -5.34
N THR A 217 23.35 -2.24 -4.92
CA THR A 217 21.98 -2.54 -5.40
C THR A 217 20.98 -1.46 -5.02
N ALA A 218 21.07 -0.90 -3.81
CA ALA A 218 20.20 0.19 -3.38
C ALA A 218 20.44 1.45 -4.23
N ILE A 219 21.70 1.84 -4.43
CA ILE A 219 22.05 3.03 -5.23
C ILE A 219 21.57 2.86 -6.67
N THR A 220 21.85 1.70 -7.30
CA THR A 220 21.43 1.46 -8.70
C THR A 220 19.92 1.47 -8.86
N THR A 221 19.16 0.91 -7.90
CA THR A 221 17.70 0.95 -7.91
C THR A 221 17.17 2.38 -7.74
N VAL A 222 17.72 3.14 -6.79
CA VAL A 222 17.34 4.54 -6.58
C VAL A 222 17.62 5.37 -7.83
N LEU A 223 18.84 5.27 -8.40
CA LEU A 223 19.20 5.99 -9.62
C LEU A 223 18.31 5.60 -10.81
N GLY A 224 17.94 4.32 -10.92
CA GLY A 224 17.02 3.85 -11.95
C GLY A 224 15.59 4.39 -11.82
N LEU A 225 15.15 4.70 -10.58
CA LEU A 225 13.83 5.25 -10.31
C LEU A 225 13.76 6.78 -10.37
N ILE A 226 14.90 7.49 -10.26
CA ILE A 226 14.92 8.96 -10.32
C ILE A 226 14.25 9.50 -11.59
N PRO A 227 14.54 9.01 -12.81
CA PRO A 227 13.88 9.51 -14.02
C PRO A 227 12.36 9.40 -13.95
N LEU A 228 11.85 8.29 -13.40
CA LEU A 228 10.42 8.08 -13.20
C LEU A 228 9.87 9.00 -12.11
N ALA A 229 10.60 9.21 -11.03
CA ALA A 229 10.21 10.03 -9.89
C ALA A 229 10.08 11.52 -10.23
N ILE A 230 10.98 12.05 -11.09
CA ILE A 230 10.96 13.45 -11.53
C ILE A 230 10.20 13.64 -12.85
N GLY A 231 9.81 12.54 -13.52
CA GLY A 231 9.15 12.58 -14.82
C GLY A 231 10.04 13.09 -15.94
N LEU A 232 11.22 12.51 -16.05
CA LEU A 232 12.10 12.76 -17.18
C LEU A 232 11.50 12.14 -18.43
N ASN A 233 11.07 12.99 -19.34
CA ASN A 233 10.52 12.58 -20.63
C ASN A 233 11.54 12.87 -21.73
N ILE A 234 11.76 11.88 -22.60
CA ILE A 234 12.62 11.97 -23.77
C ILE A 234 11.80 11.53 -24.97
N ASN A 235 11.67 12.39 -25.97
CA ASN A 235 11.00 12.04 -27.20
C ASN A 235 11.98 11.35 -28.16
N PHE A 236 11.99 10.01 -28.10
CA PHE A 236 12.86 9.22 -28.97
C PHE A 236 12.51 9.37 -30.46
N PHE A 237 11.26 9.70 -30.78
CA PHE A 237 10.85 9.85 -32.17
C PHE A 237 11.48 11.10 -32.81
N THR A 238 11.42 12.24 -32.13
CA THR A 238 12.08 13.49 -32.60
C THR A 238 13.61 13.40 -32.48
N LEU A 239 14.09 12.63 -31.48
CA LEU A 239 15.53 12.41 -31.34
C LEU A 239 16.14 11.73 -32.58
N PHE A 240 15.45 10.70 -33.13
CA PHE A 240 15.95 9.97 -34.30
C PHE A 240 15.55 10.62 -35.62
N ALA A 241 14.44 11.38 -35.70
CA ALA A 241 13.99 12.05 -36.90
C ALA A 241 14.69 13.39 -37.12
N ASP A 242 14.78 14.20 -36.07
CA ASP A 242 15.21 15.60 -36.15
C ASP A 242 16.49 15.91 -35.34
N PHE A 243 17.09 14.89 -34.71
CA PHE A 243 18.20 15.01 -33.77
C PHE A 243 17.89 15.93 -32.57
N ASP A 244 16.60 16.11 -32.25
CA ASP A 244 16.12 16.89 -31.12
C ASP A 244 15.48 15.96 -30.09
N ALA A 245 16.10 15.83 -28.91
CA ALA A 245 15.64 14.94 -27.84
C ALA A 245 14.37 15.45 -27.14
N ASN A 246 14.00 16.73 -27.33
CA ASN A 246 12.87 17.41 -26.69
C ASN A 246 12.69 16.96 -25.21
N ILE A 247 13.74 17.14 -24.41
CA ILE A 247 13.81 16.69 -23.02
C ILE A 247 13.02 17.66 -22.15
N TYR A 248 12.03 17.14 -21.41
CA TYR A 248 11.30 17.93 -20.42
C TYR A 248 11.06 17.12 -19.14
N ILE A 249 10.88 17.82 -18.01
CA ILE A 249 10.63 17.27 -16.69
C ILE A 249 9.18 17.56 -16.31
N GLY A 250 8.47 16.55 -15.73
CA GLY A 250 7.09 16.70 -15.30
C GLY A 250 6.10 16.03 -16.25
N GLY A 251 4.87 16.54 -16.28
CA GLY A 251 3.76 16.00 -17.06
C GLY A 251 2.92 14.96 -16.31
N ASP A 252 1.90 14.41 -16.98
CA ASP A 252 0.93 13.49 -16.39
C ASP A 252 1.55 12.19 -15.83
N ASN A 253 2.67 11.77 -16.42
CA ASN A 253 3.41 10.59 -15.96
C ASN A 253 3.91 10.73 -14.52
N VAL A 254 4.32 11.93 -14.09
CA VAL A 254 4.79 12.18 -12.72
C VAL A 254 3.64 12.13 -11.74
N ILE A 255 2.50 12.70 -12.11
CA ILE A 255 1.30 12.69 -11.26
C ILE A 255 0.88 11.25 -10.96
N PHE A 256 0.99 10.38 -11.96
CA PHE A 256 0.58 8.99 -11.85
C PHE A 256 1.66 8.10 -11.19
N TRP A 257 2.88 8.06 -11.73
CA TRP A 257 3.94 7.14 -11.31
C TRP A 257 4.87 7.71 -10.22
N GLY A 258 4.92 9.04 -10.07
CA GLY A 258 5.77 9.71 -9.09
C GLY A 258 5.57 9.21 -7.66
N PRO A 259 4.34 9.10 -7.13
CA PRO A 259 4.11 8.61 -5.78
C PRO A 259 4.64 7.19 -5.55
N LEU A 260 4.55 6.30 -6.54
CA LEU A 260 5.14 4.96 -6.50
C LEU A 260 6.66 5.04 -6.42
N ALA A 261 7.28 5.80 -7.33
CA ALA A 261 8.73 5.89 -7.41
C ALA A 261 9.34 6.50 -6.14
N TRP A 262 8.79 7.61 -5.66
CA TRP A 262 9.23 8.25 -4.41
C TRP A 262 9.04 7.35 -3.18
N THR A 263 7.94 6.60 -3.11
CA THR A 263 7.70 5.61 -2.05
C THR A 263 8.83 4.57 -2.00
N VAL A 264 9.18 4.02 -3.14
CA VAL A 264 10.26 3.02 -3.21
C VAL A 264 11.62 3.64 -2.90
N ILE A 265 11.91 4.84 -3.41
CA ILE A 265 13.18 5.54 -3.14
C ILE A 265 13.35 5.79 -1.65
N PHE A 266 12.40 6.44 -1.00
CA PHE A 266 12.49 6.77 0.42
C PHE A 266 12.54 5.51 1.29
N GLY A 267 11.67 4.56 1.00
CA GLY A 267 11.64 3.29 1.71
C GLY A 267 12.95 2.51 1.56
N LEU A 268 13.50 2.43 0.35
CA LEU A 268 14.72 1.67 0.09
C LEU A 268 15.96 2.30 0.73
N ILE A 269 16.09 3.63 0.70
CA ILE A 269 17.22 4.32 1.36
C ILE A 269 17.24 3.96 2.84
N VAL A 270 16.12 4.20 3.54
CA VAL A 270 16.05 3.95 4.99
C VAL A 270 16.14 2.45 5.29
N ALA A 271 15.44 1.61 4.52
CA ALA A 271 15.49 0.16 4.69
C ALA A 271 16.91 -0.39 4.53
N THR A 272 17.70 0.12 3.59
CA THR A 272 19.07 -0.36 3.38
C THR A 272 19.95 -0.11 4.61
N PHE A 273 19.87 1.08 5.21
CA PHE A 273 20.59 1.37 6.46
C PHE A 273 20.08 0.51 7.63
N LEU A 274 18.76 0.41 7.77
CA LEU A 274 18.17 -0.36 8.86
C LEU A 274 18.45 -1.85 8.74
N THR A 275 18.38 -2.44 7.55
CA THR A 275 18.68 -3.87 7.35
C THR A 275 20.13 -4.19 7.64
N LEU A 276 21.08 -3.34 7.28
CA LEU A 276 22.49 -3.55 7.56
C LEU A 276 22.83 -3.50 9.05
N ILE A 277 22.04 -2.81 9.87
CA ILE A 277 22.26 -2.67 11.31
C ILE A 277 21.35 -3.62 12.09
N ILE A 278 20.04 -3.56 11.84
CA ILE A 278 19.03 -4.22 12.67
C ILE A 278 19.00 -5.72 12.42
N VAL A 279 19.11 -6.17 11.17
CA VAL A 279 19.07 -7.61 10.85
C VAL A 279 20.19 -8.38 11.53
N PRO A 280 21.49 -7.96 11.49
CA PRO A 280 22.55 -8.60 12.23
C PRO A 280 22.35 -8.57 13.74
N VAL A 281 21.86 -7.46 14.29
CA VAL A 281 21.59 -7.32 15.72
C VAL A 281 20.50 -8.28 16.17
N LEU A 282 19.37 -8.31 15.45
CA LEU A 282 18.26 -9.24 15.75
C LEU A 282 18.72 -10.70 15.64
N PHE A 283 19.52 -11.01 14.61
CA PHE A 283 20.05 -12.36 14.45
C PHE A 283 20.94 -12.75 15.63
N ASN A 284 21.82 -11.86 16.11
CA ASN A 284 22.64 -12.09 17.30
C ASN A 284 21.80 -12.31 18.55
N ILE A 285 20.76 -11.47 18.76
CA ILE A 285 19.84 -11.59 19.89
C ILE A 285 19.14 -12.96 19.87
N VAL A 286 18.56 -13.34 18.73
CA VAL A 286 17.85 -14.62 18.58
C VAL A 286 18.81 -15.80 18.82
N TYR A 287 20.04 -15.70 18.33
CA TYR A 287 21.05 -16.74 18.53
C TYR A 287 21.46 -16.87 20.01
N ARG A 288 21.67 -15.74 20.71
CA ARG A 288 21.95 -15.73 22.16
C ARG A 288 20.81 -16.33 22.98
N ILE A 289 19.57 -16.01 22.60
CA ILE A 289 18.38 -16.60 23.24
C ILE A 289 18.38 -18.11 23.03
N LYS A 290 18.69 -18.59 21.82
CA LYS A 290 18.79 -20.03 21.52
C LYS A 290 19.86 -20.74 22.35
N ILE A 291 21.04 -20.13 22.52
CA ILE A 291 22.09 -20.67 23.39
C ILE A 291 21.60 -20.74 24.85
N ARG A 292 20.98 -19.69 25.36
CA ARG A 292 20.52 -19.64 26.75
C ARG A 292 19.44 -20.68 27.07
N PHE A 293 18.54 -20.95 26.12
CA PHE A 293 17.51 -21.98 26.29
C PHE A 293 18.10 -23.40 26.19
N ARG A 294 19.10 -23.62 25.33
CA ARG A 294 19.73 -24.92 25.16
C ARG A 294 20.68 -25.24 26.30
N GLY A 295 21.50 -24.30 26.76
CA GLY A 295 22.37 -24.47 27.94
C GLY A 295 21.60 -24.70 29.25
N ARG A 296 20.31 -24.44 29.29
CA ARG A 296 19.44 -24.78 30.42
C ARG A 296 18.93 -26.22 30.34
N ARG A 297 18.93 -26.82 29.13
CA ARG A 297 18.51 -28.22 28.89
C ARG A 297 19.65 -29.23 29.06
N ASP A 298 20.86 -28.80 28.83
CA ASP A 298 22.08 -29.63 28.86
C ASP A 298 22.88 -29.51 30.17
N LYS A 299 22.28 -28.98 31.27
CA LYS A 299 22.84 -29.18 32.60
C LYS A 299 22.70 -30.68 32.92
N PRO A 300 23.79 -31.41 33.05
CA PRO A 300 23.74 -32.86 33.23
C PRO A 300 23.04 -33.21 34.54
N LYS A 301 22.20 -34.26 34.48
CA LYS A 301 21.65 -34.95 35.65
C LYS A 301 22.70 -35.52 36.62
N ALA A 302 24.00 -35.29 36.34
CA ALA A 302 25.11 -35.84 37.10
C ALA A 302 25.30 -35.28 38.52
N GLU A 303 24.56 -34.20 38.88
CA GLU A 303 24.68 -33.65 40.25
C GLU A 303 23.63 -34.19 41.24
N LYS A 304 22.67 -35.01 40.76
CA LYS A 304 21.69 -35.65 41.64
C LYS A 304 22.09 -37.06 42.05
N GLU A 305 22.96 -37.72 41.30
CA GLU A 305 23.37 -39.08 41.63
C GLU A 305 24.51 -39.17 42.66
N THR A 306 25.23 -38.10 42.89
CA THR A 306 26.29 -38.03 43.90
C THR A 306 25.78 -37.67 45.30
N LEU A 307 24.55 -37.21 45.44
CA LEU A 307 23.94 -36.92 46.76
C LEU A 307 23.16 -38.11 47.33
N ASP A 308 22.75 -39.08 46.52
CA ASP A 308 22.03 -40.30 46.97
C ASP A 308 23.00 -41.48 47.34
N ILE A 309 24.31 -41.32 47.06
CA ILE A 309 25.32 -42.34 47.48
C ILE A 309 26.04 -41.93 48.77
N ALA A 310 25.77 -40.70 49.31
CA ALA A 310 26.37 -40.18 50.52
C ALA A 310 25.37 -40.01 51.68
N ALA A 311 24.16 -40.58 51.56
CA ALA A 311 23.18 -40.75 52.63
C ALA A 311 22.90 -42.24 52.82
#